data_4de595748fd9c21915428b68f97c1209
#
_entry.id   4de595748fd9c21915428b68f97c1209
#
_cell.length_a   1.000
_cell.length_b   1.000
_cell.length_c   1.000
_cell.angle_alpha   90.00
_cell.angle_beta   90.00
_cell.angle_gamma   90.00
#
_symmetry.space_group_name_H-M   'P 1'
#
loop_
_entity.id
_entity.type
_entity.pdbx_description
1 polymer ?
#
loop_
_entity_poly.entity_id
_entity_poly.type
_entity_poly.pdbx_seq_one_letter_code
_entity_poly.pdbx_strand_id
1 'polypeptide(L)'
;MATFPANCVFPARVVAIDVGGTKITGSIVRYDSAEAEPVVEDSRTVATEAMKGGASVLDKICSLACNLAACAPSSPLGIGVGTAGRVDAKSGDIAYANDLMPGWGGQPLASALHERSGLPTAVLNDVQAYAVGEARWGAGRGADTCIMIAAGT
;
A
#
# COMPACT_ATOMS: atom_id res chain seq x y z
N MET A 1 -11.69 5.60 -11.42
CA MET A 1 -11.70 4.13 -11.33
C MET A 1 -10.28 3.65 -11.63
N ALA A 2 -9.60 2.97 -10.72
CA ALA A 2 -8.29 2.41 -11.03
C ALA A 2 -8.49 1.30 -12.06
N THR A 3 -7.97 1.48 -13.24
CA THR A 3 -8.04 0.52 -14.34
C THR A 3 -6.67 -0.11 -14.52
N PHE A 4 -6.64 -1.41 -14.76
CA PHE A 4 -5.42 -2.07 -15.20
C PHE A 4 -4.97 -1.48 -16.55
N PRO A 5 -3.66 -1.48 -16.84
CA PRO A 5 -3.18 -1.12 -18.17
C PRO A 5 -3.90 -1.91 -19.27
N ALA A 6 -4.19 -1.29 -20.41
CA ALA A 6 -4.93 -1.92 -21.49
C ALA A 6 -4.28 -3.22 -22.02
N ASN A 7 -2.97 -3.36 -21.84
CA ASN A 7 -2.19 -4.54 -22.21
C ASN A 7 -1.86 -5.44 -21.01
N CYS A 8 -2.58 -5.31 -19.90
CA CYS A 8 -2.36 -6.15 -18.72
C CYS A 8 -2.67 -7.62 -19.03
N VAL A 9 -1.71 -8.48 -18.70
CA VAL A 9 -1.86 -9.93 -18.83
C VAL A 9 -2.23 -10.50 -17.46
N PHE A 10 -3.28 -11.29 -17.41
CA PHE A 10 -3.75 -11.98 -16.21
C PHE A 10 -3.30 -13.45 -16.18
N PRO A 11 -3.06 -14.06 -15.01
CA PRO A 11 -3.21 -13.43 -13.69
C PRO A 11 -2.12 -12.37 -13.43
N ALA A 12 -2.57 -11.19 -13.01
CA ALA A 12 -1.70 -10.07 -12.65
C ALA A 12 -1.44 -10.04 -11.13
N ARG A 13 -0.28 -9.57 -10.73
CA ARG A 13 0.10 -9.45 -9.32
C ARG A 13 0.50 -8.03 -8.96
N VAL A 14 0.24 -7.66 -7.73
CA VAL A 14 0.72 -6.41 -7.11
C VAL A 14 1.27 -6.73 -5.71
N VAL A 15 2.18 -5.90 -5.24
CA VAL A 15 2.57 -5.89 -3.82
C VAL A 15 1.69 -4.86 -3.11
N ALA A 16 0.99 -5.28 -2.06
CA ALA A 16 0.21 -4.41 -1.20
C ALA A 16 0.90 -4.28 0.16
N ILE A 17 1.05 -3.06 0.65
CA ILE A 17 1.66 -2.77 1.95
C ILE A 17 0.68 -1.96 2.80
N ASP A 18 0.45 -2.42 4.02
CA ASP A 18 -0.30 -1.69 5.06
C ASP A 18 0.65 -1.28 6.18
N VAL A 19 0.77 0.03 6.41
CA VAL A 19 1.72 0.63 7.36
C VAL A 19 0.96 1.21 8.54
N GLY A 20 0.91 0.47 9.62
CA GLY A 20 0.39 0.95 10.90
C GLY A 20 1.50 1.34 11.89
N GLY A 21 1.11 2.02 12.97
CA GLY A 21 2.05 2.43 14.02
C GLY A 21 2.73 1.27 14.76
N THR A 22 2.14 0.08 14.76
CA THR A 22 2.61 -1.10 15.50
C THR A 22 3.20 -2.18 14.59
N LYS A 23 2.59 -2.39 13.44
CA LYS A 23 2.96 -3.42 12.46
C LYS A 23 2.89 -2.89 11.04
N ILE A 24 3.73 -3.47 10.19
CA ILE A 24 3.69 -3.32 8.74
C ILE A 24 3.35 -4.69 8.17
N THR A 25 2.29 -4.77 7.37
CA THR A 25 1.92 -6.00 6.68
C THR A 25 2.11 -5.81 5.19
N GLY A 26 2.85 -6.71 4.56
CA GLY A 26 3.00 -6.75 3.11
C GLY A 26 2.41 -8.04 2.55
N SER A 27 1.80 -7.95 1.37
CA SER A 27 1.15 -9.09 0.72
C SER A 27 1.39 -9.10 -0.78
N ILE A 28 1.45 -10.30 -1.36
CA ILE A 28 1.32 -10.51 -2.81
C ILE A 28 -0.16 -10.74 -3.08
N VAL A 29 -0.74 -9.87 -3.90
CA VAL A 29 -2.15 -9.93 -4.27
C VAL A 29 -2.29 -10.24 -5.74
N ARG A 30 -3.05 -11.29 -6.06
CA ARG A 30 -3.31 -11.76 -7.40
C ARG A 30 -4.70 -11.35 -7.87
N TYR A 31 -4.78 -10.96 -9.12
CA TYR A 31 -6.01 -10.66 -9.84
C TYR A 31 -6.11 -11.59 -11.05
N ASP A 32 -7.18 -12.35 -11.15
CA ASP A 32 -7.42 -13.27 -12.28
C ASP A 32 -8.05 -12.57 -13.48
N SER A 33 -8.70 -11.44 -13.28
CA SER A 33 -9.19 -10.50 -14.30
C SER A 33 -9.30 -9.08 -13.70
N ALA A 34 -9.63 -8.10 -14.51
CA ALA A 34 -9.85 -6.73 -14.05
C ALA A 34 -11.05 -6.58 -13.09
N GLU A 35 -12.03 -7.47 -13.20
CA GLU A 35 -13.26 -7.49 -12.39
C GLU A 35 -13.21 -8.50 -11.25
N ALA A 36 -12.24 -9.42 -11.24
CA ALA A 36 -12.13 -10.45 -10.21
C ALA A 36 -11.82 -9.84 -8.85
N GLU A 37 -12.36 -10.44 -7.81
CA GLU A 37 -11.94 -10.14 -6.44
C GLU A 37 -10.47 -10.53 -6.25
N PRO A 38 -9.69 -9.68 -5.55
CA PRO A 38 -8.28 -9.97 -5.31
C PRO A 38 -8.10 -11.17 -4.39
N VAL A 39 -7.08 -11.97 -4.67
CA VAL A 39 -6.67 -13.12 -3.84
C VAL A 39 -5.30 -12.85 -3.23
N VAL A 40 -5.19 -12.94 -1.91
CA VAL A 40 -3.90 -12.87 -1.21
C VAL A 40 -3.20 -14.21 -1.35
N GLU A 41 -2.02 -14.22 -2.02
CA GLU A 41 -1.21 -15.43 -2.22
C GLU A 41 -0.13 -15.62 -1.15
N ASP A 42 0.45 -14.51 -0.65
CA ASP A 42 1.44 -14.50 0.44
C ASP A 42 1.23 -13.26 1.30
N SER A 43 1.49 -13.37 2.58
CA SER A 43 1.40 -12.24 3.51
C SER A 43 2.44 -12.35 4.61
N ARG A 44 3.17 -11.25 4.86
CA ARG A 44 4.22 -11.15 5.86
C ARG A 44 4.03 -9.92 6.71
N THR A 45 4.22 -10.06 8.01
CA THR A 45 4.08 -8.95 8.96
C THR A 45 5.38 -8.77 9.73
N VAL A 46 5.79 -7.52 9.87
CA VAL A 46 6.93 -7.10 10.69
C VAL A 46 6.51 -6.02 11.67
N ALA A 47 7.21 -5.91 12.80
CA ALA A 47 6.98 -4.82 13.74
C ALA A 47 7.43 -3.49 13.13
N THR A 48 6.60 -2.46 13.22
CA THR A 48 6.94 -1.10 12.73
C THR A 48 8.14 -0.55 13.50
N GLU A 49 8.14 -0.71 14.83
CA GLU A 49 9.12 -0.11 15.73
C GLU A 49 9.24 1.40 15.50
N ALA A 50 8.10 2.08 15.43
CA ALA A 50 7.95 3.49 15.05
C ALA A 50 8.90 4.42 15.83
N MET A 51 9.18 4.09 17.10
CA MET A 51 10.09 4.86 17.96
C MET A 51 11.55 4.85 17.50
N LYS A 52 11.93 3.99 16.55
CA LYS A 52 13.27 4.03 15.91
C LYS A 52 13.37 5.13 14.84
N GLY A 53 12.28 5.84 14.57
CA GLY A 53 12.18 6.96 13.66
C GLY A 53 11.78 6.60 12.22
N GLY A 54 11.28 7.61 11.51
CA GLY A 54 10.69 7.45 10.18
C GLY A 54 11.61 6.82 9.14
N ALA A 55 12.91 7.14 9.16
CA ALA A 55 13.88 6.53 8.24
C ALA A 55 14.01 5.01 8.44
N SER A 56 13.95 4.54 9.69
CA SER A 56 13.97 3.10 10.00
C SER A 56 12.70 2.41 9.52
N VAL A 57 11.55 3.07 9.67
CA VAL A 57 10.26 2.57 9.17
C VAL A 57 10.28 2.48 7.64
N LEU A 58 10.77 3.52 6.95
CA LEU A 58 10.91 3.55 5.49
C LEU A 58 11.79 2.39 4.99
N ASP A 59 12.92 2.16 5.64
CA ASP A 59 13.84 1.08 5.25
C ASP A 59 13.18 -0.31 5.38
N LYS A 60 12.42 -0.54 6.45
CA LYS A 60 11.65 -1.79 6.64
C LYS A 60 10.59 -1.99 5.57
N ILE A 61 9.84 -0.93 5.22
CA ILE A 61 8.82 -0.97 4.18
C ILE A 61 9.46 -1.36 2.84
N CYS A 62 10.53 -0.67 2.46
CA CYS A 62 11.24 -0.94 1.22
C CYS A 62 11.80 -2.37 1.18
N SER A 63 12.41 -2.83 2.28
CA SER A 63 12.95 -4.18 2.38
C SER A 63 11.85 -5.24 2.26
N LEU A 64 10.71 -5.05 2.94
CA LEU A 64 9.58 -5.97 2.87
C LEU A 64 8.98 -6.03 1.45
N ALA A 65 8.78 -4.86 0.82
CA ALA A 65 8.23 -4.77 -0.52
C ALA A 65 9.13 -5.43 -1.57
N CYS A 66 10.45 -5.14 -1.52
CA CYS A 66 11.42 -5.77 -2.43
C CYS A 66 11.48 -7.29 -2.25
N ASN A 67 11.47 -7.78 -1.01
CA ASN A 67 11.47 -9.22 -0.73
C ASN A 67 10.20 -9.91 -1.26
N LEU A 68 9.03 -9.30 -1.10
CA LEU A 68 7.78 -9.82 -1.65
C LEU A 68 7.81 -9.80 -3.18
N ALA A 69 8.26 -8.72 -3.79
CA ALA A 69 8.36 -8.61 -5.25
C ALA A 69 9.31 -9.68 -5.83
N ALA A 70 10.43 -9.95 -5.17
CA ALA A 70 11.39 -10.96 -5.59
C ALA A 70 10.86 -12.40 -5.41
N CYS A 71 9.96 -12.64 -4.46
CA CYS A 71 9.35 -13.95 -4.21
C CYS A 71 8.07 -14.19 -5.03
N ALA A 72 7.54 -13.16 -5.70
CA ALA A 72 6.30 -13.28 -6.46
C ALA A 72 6.47 -14.26 -7.65
N PRO A 73 5.48 -15.12 -7.94
CA PRO A 73 5.53 -16.08 -9.05
C PRO A 73 5.68 -15.44 -10.44
N SER A 74 5.33 -14.16 -10.56
CA SER A 74 5.58 -13.34 -11.74
C SER A 74 5.87 -11.90 -11.29
N SER A 75 6.55 -11.12 -12.14
CA SER A 75 6.84 -9.72 -11.83
C SER A 75 5.57 -8.94 -11.49
N PRO A 76 5.49 -8.30 -10.30
CA PRO A 76 4.32 -7.50 -9.95
C PRO A 76 4.19 -6.27 -10.86
N LEU A 77 2.95 -5.83 -11.11
CA LEU A 77 2.66 -4.64 -11.89
C LEU A 77 3.07 -3.35 -11.15
N GLY A 78 3.13 -3.39 -9.82
CA GLY A 78 3.45 -2.25 -9.00
C GLY A 78 3.27 -2.53 -7.51
N ILE A 79 3.46 -1.48 -6.71
CA ILE A 79 3.32 -1.49 -5.26
C ILE A 79 2.21 -0.51 -4.87
N GLY A 80 1.22 -0.98 -4.11
CA GLY A 80 0.21 -0.14 -3.46
C GLY A 80 0.48 -0.05 -1.97
N VAL A 81 0.45 1.14 -1.40
CA VAL A 81 0.68 1.35 0.03
C VAL A 81 -0.49 2.10 0.66
N GLY A 82 -1.05 1.53 1.72
CA GLY A 82 -1.89 2.22 2.70
C GLY A 82 -1.04 2.58 3.92
N THR A 83 -1.07 3.82 4.38
CA THR A 83 -0.23 4.25 5.50
C THR A 83 -0.93 5.23 6.43
N ALA A 84 -0.62 5.13 7.72
CA ALA A 84 -0.96 6.17 8.68
C ALA A 84 -0.32 7.51 8.28
N GLY A 85 -1.00 8.62 8.61
CA GLY A 85 -0.55 9.97 8.29
C GLY A 85 -1.21 10.54 7.03
N ARG A 86 -0.89 11.79 6.74
CA ARG A 86 -1.37 12.47 5.54
C ARG A 86 -0.36 12.29 4.41
N VAL A 87 -0.83 11.80 3.28
CA VAL A 87 -0.04 11.59 2.06
C VAL A 87 -0.23 12.78 1.12
N ASP A 88 0.84 13.25 0.51
CA ASP A 88 0.76 14.17 -0.63
C ASP A 88 0.32 13.38 -1.88
N ALA A 89 -0.81 13.76 -2.44
CA ALA A 89 -1.43 13.02 -3.55
C ALA A 89 -0.62 13.09 -4.86
N LYS A 90 0.33 14.02 -4.98
CA LYS A 90 1.14 14.19 -6.20
C LYS A 90 2.44 13.41 -6.12
N SER A 91 3.15 13.52 -4.99
CA SER A 91 4.44 12.86 -4.81
C SER A 91 4.34 11.47 -4.18
N GLY A 92 3.28 11.19 -3.43
CA GLY A 92 3.16 9.97 -2.61
C GLY A 92 4.03 10.01 -1.35
N ASP A 93 4.52 11.19 -0.96
CA ASP A 93 5.32 11.37 0.24
C ASP A 93 4.43 11.57 1.46
N ILE A 94 5.00 11.34 2.64
CA ILE A 94 4.28 11.55 3.89
C ILE A 94 4.33 13.04 4.24
N ALA A 95 3.25 13.76 3.93
CA ALA A 95 3.17 15.19 4.19
C ALA A 95 3.09 15.53 5.69
N TYR A 96 2.49 14.65 6.50
CA TYR A 96 2.37 14.82 7.94
C TYR A 96 2.09 13.47 8.64
N ALA A 97 2.68 13.29 9.80
CA ALA A 97 2.33 12.24 10.75
C ALA A 97 2.39 12.80 12.18
N ASN A 98 1.65 12.19 13.10
CA ASN A 98 1.68 12.56 14.52
C ASN A 98 2.86 11.91 15.27
N ASP A 99 3.00 12.21 16.55
CA ASP A 99 4.10 11.74 17.40
C ASP A 99 4.08 10.24 17.69
N LEU A 100 3.03 9.51 17.28
CA LEU A 100 3.00 8.04 17.37
C LEU A 100 3.96 7.38 16.37
N MET A 101 4.37 8.13 15.33
CA MET A 101 5.40 7.72 14.38
C MET A 101 6.42 8.86 14.19
N PRO A 102 7.37 9.03 15.13
CA PRO A 102 8.34 10.13 15.11
C PRO A 102 9.17 10.13 13.81
N GLY A 103 9.24 11.30 13.14
CA GLY A 103 10.01 11.45 11.90
C GLY A 103 9.40 10.74 10.68
N TRP A 104 8.14 10.24 10.78
CA TRP A 104 7.45 9.67 9.62
C TRP A 104 7.01 10.76 8.63
N GLY A 105 6.60 11.93 9.12
CA GLY A 105 6.37 13.11 8.27
C GLY A 105 7.63 13.51 7.51
N GLY A 106 7.48 13.82 6.23
CA GLY A 106 8.59 14.17 5.33
C GLY A 106 9.29 12.98 4.68
N GLN A 107 8.90 11.72 4.97
CA GLN A 107 9.53 10.56 4.32
C GLN A 107 9.09 10.45 2.85
N PRO A 108 10.04 10.27 1.91
CA PRO A 108 9.77 10.18 0.47
C PRO A 108 9.35 8.75 0.08
N LEU A 109 8.17 8.30 0.57
CA LEU A 109 7.79 6.89 0.53
C LEU A 109 7.67 6.33 -0.89
N ALA A 110 6.98 7.04 -1.78
CA ALA A 110 6.75 6.54 -3.13
C ALA A 110 8.05 6.48 -3.95
N SER A 111 8.87 7.53 -3.90
CA SER A 111 10.13 7.56 -4.64
C SER A 111 11.13 6.54 -4.12
N ALA A 112 11.26 6.39 -2.80
CA ALA A 112 12.15 5.41 -2.20
C ALA A 112 11.77 3.96 -2.56
N LEU A 113 10.47 3.64 -2.58
CA LEU A 113 9.99 2.34 -3.03
C LEU A 113 10.26 2.13 -4.52
N HIS A 114 9.98 3.13 -5.35
CA HIS A 114 10.26 3.06 -6.79
C HIS A 114 11.75 2.87 -7.07
N GLU A 115 12.62 3.65 -6.46
CA GLU A 115 14.08 3.58 -6.63
C GLU A 115 14.64 2.21 -6.25
N ARG A 116 14.14 1.60 -5.15
CA ARG A 116 14.65 0.31 -4.67
C ARG A 116 14.07 -0.89 -5.40
N SER A 117 12.83 -0.83 -5.84
CA SER A 117 12.14 -1.96 -6.47
C SER A 117 12.10 -1.93 -7.99
N GLY A 118 12.25 -0.73 -8.59
CA GLY A 118 12.00 -0.50 -10.02
C GLY A 118 10.52 -0.53 -10.40
N LEU A 119 9.60 -0.71 -9.44
CA LEU A 119 8.17 -0.87 -9.69
C LEU A 119 7.42 0.47 -9.55
N PRO A 120 6.39 0.72 -10.36
CA PRO A 120 5.47 1.82 -10.14
C PRO A 120 4.86 1.72 -8.74
N THR A 121 4.80 2.84 -8.02
CA THR A 121 4.32 2.88 -6.64
C THR A 121 3.20 3.91 -6.48
N ALA A 122 2.12 3.51 -5.81
CA ALA A 122 1.01 4.38 -5.42
C ALA A 122 0.84 4.34 -3.89
N VAL A 123 0.69 5.51 -3.28
CA VAL A 123 0.54 5.64 -1.83
C VAL A 123 -0.76 6.39 -1.51
N LEU A 124 -1.53 5.86 -0.57
CA LEU A 124 -2.73 6.49 -0.02
C LEU A 124 -2.64 6.50 1.51
N ASN A 125 -3.40 7.38 2.13
CA ASN A 125 -3.71 7.20 3.54
C ASN A 125 -4.49 5.89 3.74
N ASP A 126 -4.31 5.22 4.88
CA ASP A 126 -4.93 3.93 5.20
C ASP A 126 -6.46 3.94 5.06
N VAL A 127 -7.14 4.96 5.61
CA VAL A 127 -8.61 5.09 5.49
C VAL A 127 -9.03 5.29 4.04
N GLN A 128 -8.25 6.03 3.24
CA GLN A 128 -8.52 6.18 1.81
C GLN A 128 -8.32 4.85 1.07
N ALA A 129 -7.29 4.08 1.41
CA ALA A 129 -7.06 2.77 0.82
C ALA A 129 -8.20 1.80 1.14
N TYR A 130 -8.69 1.79 2.40
CA TYR A 130 -9.89 1.03 2.78
C TYR A 130 -11.13 1.48 2.02
N ALA A 131 -11.35 2.79 1.88
CA ALA A 131 -12.50 3.31 1.13
C ALA A 131 -12.49 2.86 -0.34
N VAL A 132 -11.31 2.84 -0.99
CA VAL A 132 -11.16 2.31 -2.36
C VAL A 132 -11.48 0.82 -2.43
N GLY A 133 -11.01 0.04 -1.46
CA GLY A 133 -11.30 -1.39 -1.37
C GLY A 133 -12.80 -1.66 -1.20
N GLU A 134 -13.45 -0.99 -0.26
CA GLU A 134 -14.89 -1.11 0.01
C GLU A 134 -15.75 -0.66 -1.16
N ALA A 135 -15.37 0.41 -1.85
CA ALA A 135 -16.09 0.87 -3.03
C ALA A 135 -16.01 -0.11 -4.21
N ARG A 136 -14.92 -0.88 -4.29
CA ARG A 136 -14.72 -1.80 -5.41
C ARG A 136 -15.23 -3.21 -5.13
N TRP A 137 -14.97 -3.75 -3.97
CA TRP A 137 -15.25 -5.17 -3.64
C TRP A 137 -16.09 -5.36 -2.37
N GLY A 138 -16.33 -4.30 -1.58
CA GLY A 138 -17.03 -4.36 -0.31
C GLY A 138 -18.41 -3.70 -0.32
N ALA A 139 -18.77 -3.15 0.84
CA ALA A 139 -20.09 -2.57 1.10
C ALA A 139 -20.45 -1.35 0.24
N GLY A 140 -19.45 -0.65 -0.30
CA GLY A 140 -19.65 0.50 -1.20
C GLY A 140 -19.83 0.14 -2.67
N ARG A 141 -19.80 -1.15 -3.04
CA ARG A 141 -19.89 -1.58 -4.44
C ARG A 141 -21.20 -1.15 -5.09
N GLY A 142 -21.09 -0.45 -6.22
CA GLY A 142 -22.24 0.03 -6.99
C GLY A 142 -22.89 1.32 -6.46
N ALA A 143 -22.37 1.89 -5.37
CA ALA A 143 -22.82 3.20 -4.89
C ALA A 143 -22.15 4.33 -5.68
N ASP A 144 -22.90 5.39 -6.01
CA ASP A 144 -22.36 6.59 -6.65
C ASP A 144 -21.48 7.40 -5.66
N THR A 145 -21.79 7.31 -4.38
CA THR A 145 -21.06 7.98 -3.30
C THR A 145 -21.03 7.10 -2.07
N CYS A 146 -19.87 7.00 -1.42
CA CYS A 146 -19.73 6.32 -0.14
C CYS A 146 -18.92 7.16 0.85
N ILE A 147 -19.18 6.95 2.15
CA ILE A 147 -18.41 7.52 3.24
C ILE A 147 -17.79 6.38 4.02
N MET A 148 -16.46 6.43 4.18
CA MET A 148 -15.72 5.53 5.03
C MET A 148 -15.46 6.17 6.39
N ILE A 149 -15.89 5.50 7.46
CA ILE A 149 -15.61 5.92 8.84
C ILE A 149 -14.74 4.84 9.48
N ALA A 150 -13.52 5.20 9.87
CA ALA A 150 -12.62 4.34 10.62
C ALA A 150 -12.51 4.84 12.06
N ALA A 151 -12.93 4.02 13.03
CA ALA A 151 -12.69 4.25 14.44
C ALA A 151 -11.43 3.49 14.84
N GLY A 152 -10.37 4.22 15.19
CA GLY A 152 -9.09 3.66 15.59
C GLY A 152 -8.60 4.26 16.91
N THR A 153 -7.57 3.69 17.49
CA THR A 153 -6.89 4.16 18.71
C THR A 153 -5.74 5.08 18.34
#